data_45186d8ff8c0fe01b30ed6be8a5d3fa7
#
_entry.id   45186d8ff8c0fe01b30ed6be8a5d3fa7
#
_cell.length_a   1.000
_cell.length_b   1.000
_cell.length_c   1.000
_cell.angle_alpha   90.00
_cell.angle_beta   90.00
_cell.angle_gamma   90.00
#
_symmetry.space_group_name_H-M   'P 1'
#
loop_
_entity.id
_entity.type
_entity.pdbx_description
1 polymer ?
#
loop_
_entity_poly.entity_id
_entity_poly.type
_entity_poly.pdbx_seq_one_letter_code
_entity_poly.pdbx_strand_id
1 'polypeptide(L)'
;MKFSESWLRQSVNPEVSAKDLVTQMTMAGLEIDAIERAAPDISGVIVGEIVKVEPHPNADKLSVCQVSSGNDEMQVVCGAPNARLGLKVPFARVGAGLPSDFKIKKAKLRGVESFGMLCAQDELGLGEDGSGLWELPEDAEVGLDLVEFLELDDNIIEVDLTPNRGDCLSILGLAREVGVLNRVDVENQDCSPVKPTIEDVVDIQLDYPEGCARYAGRVVRNLNLTVSTPGWMQERLRRSGLRSLGPAIDVTNYVLLEMGQPMHAFDLSSIIGGVTVRMGKEESLSLLDDSEVTVDKNTLVISDNEKVLALAGIMGGSESSVSSSTTDIFFESAWFNPLTLAGKARYFGKHTDSSHRFERGVDSDLQVSAIERATALILEICGGSAGPVVVAESSSHLPKPAEIKLRDCRLQQQLGLSIPADEVDDILVRLGLVLIKRSSEAGVWIPPSWRYDLVIEQDLVEEVARIYGYNNLPTSTPTAALDLEPCSESMADISVFRAQLVSRGYQEVITYSFVDPELQSMVEPDEAPVALVNPISSDMSVMRTSLWSGLLATASHNLNRQQSRVRIFEIGQCFLPTDDSDSGLVQSTNFAGLVCGAREPVSWSGSKESCLLYTSDAADELRSV
;
A
#
# COMPACT_ATOMS: atom_id res chain seq x y z
N MET A 1 0.34 -4.74 -1.15
CA MET A 1 1.76 -5.17 -1.17
C MET A 1 2.03 -5.93 -2.45
N LYS A 2 3.14 -5.58 -3.16
CA LYS A 2 3.60 -6.37 -4.33
C LYS A 2 4.68 -7.36 -3.92
N PHE A 3 4.67 -8.55 -4.52
CA PHE A 3 5.67 -9.57 -4.26
C PHE A 3 5.85 -10.51 -5.47
N SER A 4 7.03 -11.12 -5.54
CA SER A 4 7.40 -12.11 -6.55
C SER A 4 6.85 -13.50 -6.17
N GLU A 5 6.18 -14.19 -7.08
CA GLU A 5 5.73 -15.56 -6.88
C GLU A 5 6.92 -16.51 -6.66
N SER A 6 7.98 -16.37 -7.45
CA SER A 6 9.18 -17.20 -7.31
C SER A 6 9.84 -17.03 -5.94
N TRP A 7 9.85 -15.81 -5.39
CA TRP A 7 10.35 -15.57 -4.03
C TRP A 7 9.47 -16.24 -2.96
N LEU A 8 8.14 -16.12 -3.07
CA LEU A 8 7.22 -16.81 -2.17
C LEU A 8 7.42 -18.34 -2.22
N ARG A 9 7.59 -18.90 -3.44
CA ARG A 9 7.79 -20.34 -3.64
C ARG A 9 9.10 -20.89 -3.09
N GLN A 10 10.09 -20.05 -2.82
CA GLN A 10 11.30 -20.45 -2.08
C GLN A 10 11.01 -20.74 -0.59
N SER A 11 9.99 -20.11 -0.01
CA SER A 11 9.59 -20.35 1.37
C SER A 11 8.47 -21.41 1.48
N VAL A 12 7.61 -21.52 0.48
CA VAL A 12 6.51 -22.49 0.44
C VAL A 12 6.16 -22.82 -1.01
N ASN A 13 6.27 -24.07 -1.41
CA ASN A 13 6.07 -24.48 -2.80
C ASN A 13 5.00 -25.57 -2.96
N PRO A 14 3.70 -25.25 -2.89
CA PRO A 14 2.64 -26.19 -3.19
C PRO A 14 2.59 -26.53 -4.69
N GLU A 15 2.17 -27.76 -5.02
CA GLU A 15 1.99 -28.21 -6.40
C GLU A 15 0.69 -27.65 -7.02
N VAL A 16 0.59 -26.31 -7.08
CA VAL A 16 -0.56 -25.58 -7.68
C VAL A 16 -0.07 -24.55 -8.67
N SER A 17 -0.90 -24.24 -9.68
CA SER A 17 -0.58 -23.17 -10.63
C SER A 17 -0.65 -21.79 -9.97
N ALA A 18 0.01 -20.76 -10.57
CA ALA A 18 -0.09 -19.38 -10.13
C ALA A 18 -1.55 -18.91 -10.00
N LYS A 19 -2.38 -19.26 -10.97
CA LYS A 19 -3.80 -18.91 -10.98
C LYS A 19 -4.59 -19.56 -9.83
N ASP A 20 -4.29 -20.82 -9.52
CA ASP A 20 -4.96 -21.53 -8.42
C ASP A 20 -4.48 -20.97 -7.08
N LEU A 21 -3.18 -20.66 -6.95
CA LEU A 21 -2.60 -20.02 -5.77
C LEU A 21 -3.29 -18.70 -5.46
N VAL A 22 -3.39 -17.80 -6.44
CA VAL A 22 -4.08 -16.51 -6.33
C VAL A 22 -5.54 -16.69 -5.93
N THR A 23 -6.23 -17.66 -6.55
CA THR A 23 -7.63 -17.97 -6.20
C THR A 23 -7.77 -18.47 -4.76
N GLN A 24 -6.88 -19.35 -4.30
CA GLN A 24 -6.89 -19.85 -2.93
C GLN A 24 -6.65 -18.72 -1.91
N MET A 25 -5.67 -17.84 -2.17
CA MET A 25 -5.36 -16.72 -1.30
C MET A 25 -6.55 -15.76 -1.19
N THR A 26 -7.15 -15.38 -2.31
CA THR A 26 -8.34 -14.51 -2.34
C THR A 26 -9.52 -15.15 -1.57
N MET A 27 -9.78 -16.43 -1.80
CA MET A 27 -10.87 -17.13 -1.10
C MET A 27 -10.61 -17.31 0.40
N ALA A 28 -9.37 -17.22 0.85
CA ALA A 28 -8.98 -17.26 2.25
C ALA A 28 -8.92 -15.86 2.91
N GLY A 29 -9.34 -14.81 2.20
CA GLY A 29 -9.43 -13.43 2.72
C GLY A 29 -8.21 -12.55 2.44
N LEU A 30 -7.30 -12.98 1.57
CA LEU A 30 -6.18 -12.17 1.09
C LEU A 30 -6.49 -11.71 -0.35
N GLU A 31 -7.15 -10.58 -0.51
CA GLU A 31 -7.61 -10.10 -1.80
C GLU A 31 -6.43 -9.82 -2.75
N ILE A 32 -6.42 -10.49 -3.89
CA ILE A 32 -5.41 -10.28 -4.92
C ILE A 32 -5.97 -9.33 -5.97
N ASP A 33 -5.38 -8.14 -6.05
CA ASP A 33 -5.76 -7.08 -6.97
C ASP A 33 -5.26 -7.32 -8.39
N ALA A 34 -4.02 -7.78 -8.51
CA ALA A 34 -3.38 -7.97 -9.81
C ALA A 34 -2.38 -9.13 -9.79
N ILE A 35 -2.20 -9.71 -10.97
CA ILE A 35 -1.09 -10.60 -11.30
C ILE A 35 -0.49 -10.13 -12.63
N GLU A 36 0.78 -9.78 -12.62
CA GLU A 36 1.51 -9.23 -13.76
C GLU A 36 2.80 -10.03 -14.00
N ARG A 37 3.30 -10.07 -15.22
CA ARG A 37 4.60 -10.69 -15.49
C ARG A 37 5.73 -9.78 -14.99
N ALA A 38 6.79 -10.38 -14.41
CA ALA A 38 7.94 -9.67 -13.90
C ALA A 38 8.75 -8.96 -14.99
N ALA A 39 8.66 -9.45 -16.22
CA ALA A 39 9.27 -8.85 -17.40
C ALA A 39 8.21 -8.47 -18.44
N PRO A 40 8.39 -7.33 -19.14
CA PRO A 40 7.69 -7.06 -20.38
C PRO A 40 8.09 -8.10 -21.46
N ASP A 41 7.40 -8.08 -22.59
CA ASP A 41 7.70 -8.99 -23.71
C ASP A 41 9.07 -8.69 -24.33
N ILE A 42 10.12 -9.38 -23.84
CA ILE A 42 11.49 -9.32 -24.30
C ILE A 42 11.85 -10.68 -24.94
N SER A 43 12.52 -10.65 -26.07
CA SER A 43 13.00 -11.88 -26.71
C SER A 43 14.29 -11.65 -27.48
N GLY A 44 15.21 -12.63 -27.46
CA GLY A 44 16.46 -12.58 -28.20
C GLY A 44 17.49 -11.56 -27.68
N VAL A 45 17.32 -11.14 -26.43
CA VAL A 45 18.32 -10.34 -25.69
C VAL A 45 19.16 -11.29 -24.84
N ILE A 46 20.48 -11.17 -24.93
CA ILE A 46 21.44 -12.02 -24.22
C ILE A 46 22.44 -11.20 -23.42
N VAL A 47 23.16 -11.82 -22.52
CA VAL A 47 24.35 -11.23 -21.90
C VAL A 47 25.46 -11.13 -22.97
N GLY A 48 25.89 -9.92 -23.28
CA GLY A 48 27.01 -9.64 -24.19
C GLY A 48 28.18 -9.04 -23.43
N GLU A 49 29.41 -9.29 -23.90
CA GLU A 49 30.62 -8.65 -23.37
C GLU A 49 31.26 -7.77 -24.44
N ILE A 50 31.59 -6.53 -24.07
CA ILE A 50 32.31 -5.62 -24.99
C ILE A 50 33.79 -5.99 -25.00
N VAL A 51 34.25 -6.65 -26.08
CA VAL A 51 35.62 -7.12 -26.24
C VAL A 51 36.53 -6.11 -26.96
N LYS A 52 35.95 -5.07 -27.57
CA LYS A 52 36.67 -3.97 -28.18
C LYS A 52 35.82 -2.72 -28.29
N VAL A 53 36.41 -1.54 -28.07
CA VAL A 53 35.76 -0.23 -28.24
C VAL A 53 36.67 0.66 -29.07
N GLU A 54 36.17 1.26 -30.15
CA GLU A 54 36.85 2.23 -30.98
C GLU A 54 35.98 3.47 -31.20
N PRO A 55 36.54 4.69 -31.31
CA PRO A 55 35.77 5.88 -31.68
C PRO A 55 35.11 5.71 -33.05
N HIS A 56 33.90 6.21 -33.21
CA HIS A 56 33.20 6.15 -34.49
C HIS A 56 33.84 7.12 -35.49
N PRO A 57 34.19 6.66 -36.75
CA PRO A 57 34.94 7.48 -37.71
C PRO A 57 34.24 8.77 -38.15
N ASN A 58 32.93 8.86 -38.03
CA ASN A 58 32.12 9.98 -38.55
C ASN A 58 31.18 10.59 -37.48
N ALA A 59 31.40 10.34 -36.17
CA ALA A 59 30.54 10.85 -35.11
C ALA A 59 31.24 10.84 -33.75
N ASP A 60 31.49 12.01 -33.18
CA ASP A 60 32.24 12.21 -31.93
C ASP A 60 31.55 11.63 -30.68
N LYS A 61 30.24 11.42 -30.72
CA LYS A 61 29.45 10.90 -29.60
C LYS A 61 29.14 9.40 -29.72
N LEU A 62 29.64 8.72 -30.75
CA LEU A 62 29.39 7.30 -30.96
C LEU A 62 30.67 6.50 -30.84
N SER A 63 30.54 5.26 -30.40
CA SER A 63 31.59 4.26 -30.35
C SER A 63 31.21 3.06 -31.22
N VAL A 64 32.19 2.41 -31.81
CA VAL A 64 32.05 1.14 -32.50
C VAL A 64 32.56 0.07 -31.55
N CYS A 65 31.67 -0.79 -31.08
CA CYS A 65 31.97 -1.87 -30.15
C CYS A 65 32.01 -3.21 -30.90
N GLN A 66 32.95 -4.09 -30.56
CA GLN A 66 32.84 -5.52 -30.84
C GLN A 66 32.29 -6.17 -29.59
N VAL A 67 31.19 -6.91 -29.73
CA VAL A 67 30.47 -7.55 -28.65
C VAL A 67 30.51 -9.05 -28.83
N SER A 68 31.08 -9.74 -27.85
CA SER A 68 31.03 -11.20 -27.77
C SER A 68 29.65 -11.66 -27.30
N SER A 69 29.10 -12.65 -27.99
CA SER A 69 27.88 -13.37 -27.61
C SER A 69 28.18 -14.78 -27.08
N GLY A 70 29.42 -15.03 -26.69
CA GLY A 70 29.92 -16.36 -26.30
C GLY A 70 30.48 -17.16 -27.47
N ASN A 71 29.74 -17.30 -28.57
CA ASN A 71 30.15 -18.07 -29.74
C ASN A 71 30.62 -17.20 -30.91
N ASP A 72 30.11 -15.98 -31.03
CA ASP A 72 30.36 -15.07 -32.14
C ASP A 72 30.66 -13.66 -31.60
N GLU A 73 31.40 -12.88 -32.39
CA GLU A 73 31.64 -11.46 -32.16
C GLU A 73 30.87 -10.63 -33.18
N MET A 74 30.15 -9.61 -32.71
CA MET A 74 29.31 -8.74 -33.54
C MET A 74 29.67 -7.27 -33.36
N GLN A 75 29.72 -6.55 -34.49
CA GLN A 75 29.92 -5.10 -34.48
C GLN A 75 28.61 -4.39 -34.11
N VAL A 76 28.64 -3.51 -33.10
CA VAL A 76 27.52 -2.70 -32.66
C VAL A 76 27.97 -1.25 -32.52
N VAL A 77 27.19 -0.32 -33.03
CA VAL A 77 27.39 1.11 -32.81
C VAL A 77 26.63 1.55 -31.57
N CYS A 78 27.32 2.13 -30.59
CA CYS A 78 26.78 2.51 -29.29
C CYS A 78 26.97 4.01 -29.03
N GLY A 79 25.96 4.65 -28.47
CA GLY A 79 25.99 6.07 -28.07
C GLY A 79 26.14 6.29 -26.57
N ALA A 80 26.17 5.24 -25.77
CA ALA A 80 26.24 5.34 -24.33
C ALA A 80 27.61 5.78 -23.82
N PRO A 81 27.70 6.65 -22.83
CA PRO A 81 28.95 7.22 -22.34
C PRO A 81 29.81 6.22 -21.54
N ASN A 82 29.18 5.18 -20.98
CA ASN A 82 29.84 4.18 -20.14
C ASN A 82 30.33 2.94 -20.90
N ALA A 83 30.22 2.90 -22.23
CA ALA A 83 30.71 1.79 -23.02
C ALA A 83 32.24 1.66 -22.89
N ARG A 84 32.73 0.53 -22.36
CA ARG A 84 34.14 0.24 -22.11
C ARG A 84 34.49 -1.24 -22.32
N LEU A 85 35.76 -1.52 -22.52
CA LEU A 85 36.27 -2.88 -22.66
C LEU A 85 35.99 -3.72 -21.42
N GLY A 86 35.53 -4.96 -21.59
CA GLY A 86 35.22 -5.92 -20.53
C GLY A 86 33.85 -5.71 -19.87
N LEU A 87 33.08 -4.70 -20.29
CA LEU A 87 31.75 -4.46 -19.73
C LEU A 87 30.77 -5.50 -20.23
N LYS A 88 30.09 -6.17 -19.31
CA LYS A 88 28.95 -7.06 -19.60
C LYS A 88 27.64 -6.27 -19.58
N VAL A 89 26.84 -6.44 -20.64
CA VAL A 89 25.62 -5.64 -20.88
C VAL A 89 24.56 -6.47 -21.58
N PRO A 90 23.28 -6.10 -21.47
CA PRO A 90 22.22 -6.68 -22.29
C PRO A 90 22.46 -6.37 -23.77
N PHE A 91 22.59 -7.41 -24.59
CA PHE A 91 22.80 -7.32 -26.01
C PHE A 91 21.58 -7.86 -26.78
N ALA A 92 20.80 -6.95 -27.38
CA ALA A 92 19.69 -7.27 -28.26
C ALA A 92 20.21 -7.58 -29.68
N ARG A 93 20.12 -8.85 -30.10
CA ARG A 93 20.53 -9.30 -31.43
C ARG A 93 19.58 -8.82 -32.52
N VAL A 94 20.01 -8.88 -33.77
CA VAL A 94 19.10 -8.65 -34.91
C VAL A 94 17.97 -9.68 -34.87
N GLY A 95 16.74 -9.19 -34.86
CA GLY A 95 15.51 -9.98 -34.68
C GLY A 95 14.96 -9.99 -33.25
N ALA A 96 15.72 -9.50 -32.26
CA ALA A 96 15.24 -9.35 -30.89
C ALA A 96 14.01 -8.44 -30.83
N GLY A 97 13.05 -8.82 -29.96
CA GLY A 97 11.90 -8.02 -29.60
C GLY A 97 12.16 -7.29 -28.29
N LEU A 98 11.87 -5.99 -28.26
CA LEU A 98 11.91 -5.13 -27.09
C LEU A 98 10.50 -4.63 -26.77
N PRO A 99 10.26 -4.03 -25.60
CA PRO A 99 8.97 -3.47 -25.23
C PRO A 99 8.38 -2.56 -26.31
N SER A 100 7.06 -2.41 -26.34
CA SER A 100 6.33 -1.62 -27.35
C SER A 100 6.45 -2.14 -28.79
N ASP A 101 6.57 -3.45 -28.96
CA ASP A 101 6.71 -4.13 -30.28
C ASP A 101 7.93 -3.66 -31.11
N PHE A 102 8.94 -3.11 -30.43
CA PHE A 102 10.15 -2.65 -31.11
C PHE A 102 11.06 -3.84 -31.46
N LYS A 103 11.31 -4.04 -32.76
CA LYS A 103 12.17 -5.13 -33.25
C LYS A 103 13.52 -4.61 -33.74
N ILE A 104 14.58 -5.21 -33.22
CA ILE A 104 15.96 -4.89 -33.61
C ILE A 104 16.20 -5.35 -35.04
N LYS A 105 16.67 -4.43 -35.88
CA LYS A 105 17.05 -4.69 -37.27
C LYS A 105 18.53 -4.32 -37.49
N LYS A 106 19.16 -4.96 -38.47
CA LYS A 106 20.47 -4.49 -38.96
C LYS A 106 20.35 -3.03 -39.39
N ALA A 107 21.17 -2.15 -38.83
CA ALA A 107 21.15 -0.71 -39.08
C ALA A 107 22.50 -0.24 -39.60
N LYS A 108 22.52 0.89 -40.32
CA LYS A 108 23.74 1.58 -40.73
C LYS A 108 23.71 3.00 -40.14
N LEU A 109 24.54 3.22 -39.12
CA LEU A 109 24.61 4.49 -38.39
C LEU A 109 25.82 5.29 -38.86
N ARG A 110 25.59 6.47 -39.45
CA ARG A 110 26.64 7.34 -39.99
C ARG A 110 27.71 6.64 -40.86
N GLY A 111 27.30 5.61 -41.62
CA GLY A 111 28.18 4.85 -42.50
C GLY A 111 28.72 3.54 -41.95
N VAL A 112 28.61 3.29 -40.65
CA VAL A 112 29.06 2.05 -39.99
C VAL A 112 27.87 1.11 -39.75
N GLU A 113 28.01 -0.17 -40.03
CA GLU A 113 26.98 -1.19 -39.82
C GLU A 113 26.89 -1.58 -38.34
N SER A 114 25.67 -1.72 -37.82
CA SER A 114 25.38 -2.24 -36.49
C SER A 114 24.51 -3.48 -36.58
N PHE A 115 24.94 -4.58 -35.93
CA PHE A 115 24.30 -5.89 -35.95
C PHE A 115 23.57 -6.19 -34.64
N GLY A 116 23.00 -5.19 -34.02
CA GLY A 116 22.26 -5.29 -32.74
C GLY A 116 22.28 -3.97 -32.00
N MET A 117 21.86 -4.01 -30.76
CA MET A 117 21.76 -2.88 -29.86
C MET A 117 22.22 -3.29 -28.44
N LEU A 118 23.06 -2.49 -27.81
CA LEU A 118 23.35 -2.59 -26.37
C LEU A 118 22.33 -1.78 -25.63
N CYS A 119 21.72 -2.35 -24.59
CA CYS A 119 20.53 -1.78 -23.99
C CYS A 119 20.79 -1.17 -22.59
N ALA A 120 20.08 -0.09 -22.30
CA ALA A 120 19.87 0.44 -20.98
C ALA A 120 18.68 -0.27 -20.28
N GLN A 121 18.44 -0.02 -19.00
CA GLN A 121 17.33 -0.63 -18.26
C GLN A 121 15.96 -0.15 -18.74
N ASP A 122 15.83 1.14 -19.06
CA ASP A 122 14.59 1.76 -19.54
C ASP A 122 14.18 1.21 -20.91
N GLU A 123 15.15 0.95 -21.80
CA GLU A 123 14.90 0.36 -23.13
C GLU A 123 14.34 -1.08 -23.05
N LEU A 124 14.65 -1.78 -21.95
CA LEU A 124 14.15 -3.12 -21.66
C LEU A 124 12.86 -3.09 -20.82
N GLY A 125 12.42 -1.91 -20.36
CA GLY A 125 11.28 -1.78 -19.44
C GLY A 125 11.53 -2.41 -18.06
N LEU A 126 12.79 -2.56 -17.66
CA LEU A 126 13.20 -3.17 -16.39
C LEU A 126 13.69 -2.16 -15.35
N GLY A 127 13.63 -0.86 -15.67
CA GLY A 127 13.99 0.24 -14.79
C GLY A 127 13.76 1.59 -15.44
N GLU A 128 14.10 2.67 -14.73
CA GLU A 128 13.96 4.05 -15.24
C GLU A 128 15.30 4.66 -15.68
N ASP A 129 16.42 3.96 -15.48
CA ASP A 129 17.76 4.47 -15.84
C ASP A 129 18.06 4.27 -17.33
N GLY A 130 18.02 5.37 -18.06
CA GLY A 130 18.41 5.49 -19.47
C GLY A 130 19.70 6.29 -19.68
N SER A 131 20.46 6.58 -18.62
CA SER A 131 21.68 7.42 -18.69
C SER A 131 22.87 6.75 -19.41
N GLY A 132 22.85 5.41 -19.50
CA GLY A 132 23.90 4.60 -20.11
C GLY A 132 23.49 3.14 -20.29
N LEU A 133 24.44 2.30 -20.70
CA LEU A 133 24.24 0.86 -20.78
C LEU A 133 23.99 0.28 -19.39
N TRP A 134 23.08 -0.68 -19.29
CA TRP A 134 22.92 -1.45 -18.07
C TRP A 134 24.13 -2.34 -17.83
N GLU A 135 24.87 -2.06 -16.77
CA GLU A 135 26.05 -2.83 -16.38
C GLU A 135 25.63 -4.10 -15.65
N LEU A 136 25.89 -5.25 -16.25
CA LEU A 136 25.63 -6.54 -15.63
C LEU A 136 26.82 -6.95 -14.74
N PRO A 137 26.60 -7.82 -13.73
CA PRO A 137 27.69 -8.34 -12.89
C PRO A 137 28.81 -9.00 -13.67
N GLU A 138 30.04 -8.93 -13.15
CA GLU A 138 31.23 -9.50 -13.81
C GLU A 138 31.15 -11.02 -13.98
N ASP A 139 30.42 -11.72 -13.14
CA ASP A 139 30.18 -13.16 -13.17
C ASP A 139 29.06 -13.58 -14.14
N ALA A 140 28.29 -12.63 -14.74
CA ALA A 140 27.25 -12.93 -15.69
C ALA A 140 27.80 -13.78 -16.87
N GLU A 141 27.18 -14.90 -17.18
CA GLU A 141 27.60 -15.82 -18.24
C GLU A 141 27.29 -15.24 -19.63
N VAL A 142 28.34 -14.98 -20.40
CA VAL A 142 28.23 -14.40 -21.75
C VAL A 142 27.52 -15.38 -22.70
N GLY A 143 26.47 -14.89 -23.35
CA GLY A 143 25.64 -15.66 -24.28
C GLY A 143 24.39 -16.25 -23.68
N LEU A 144 24.23 -16.21 -22.34
CA LEU A 144 23.01 -16.62 -21.66
C LEU A 144 21.85 -15.67 -22.04
N ASP A 145 20.64 -16.20 -22.19
CA ASP A 145 19.45 -15.39 -22.41
C ASP A 145 19.20 -14.48 -21.19
N LEU A 146 18.87 -13.21 -21.42
CA LEU A 146 18.71 -12.23 -20.36
C LEU A 146 17.52 -12.56 -19.44
N VAL A 147 16.43 -13.10 -20.01
CA VAL A 147 15.24 -13.52 -19.24
C VAL A 147 15.60 -14.67 -18.30
N GLU A 148 16.43 -15.61 -18.76
CA GLU A 148 16.95 -16.71 -17.95
C GLU A 148 17.95 -16.23 -16.90
N PHE A 149 18.91 -15.37 -17.28
CA PHE A 149 19.91 -14.82 -16.36
C PHE A 149 19.30 -14.04 -15.19
N LEU A 150 18.27 -13.24 -15.46
CA LEU A 150 17.57 -12.43 -14.44
C LEU A 150 16.37 -13.15 -13.81
N GLU A 151 16.13 -14.43 -14.16
CA GLU A 151 14.98 -15.20 -13.68
C GLU A 151 13.66 -14.45 -13.88
N LEU A 152 13.44 -13.82 -15.05
CA LEU A 152 12.30 -12.97 -15.33
C LEU A 152 11.02 -13.74 -15.68
N ASP A 153 11.06 -15.07 -15.82
CA ASP A 153 9.85 -15.90 -15.97
C ASP A 153 9.18 -16.07 -14.61
N ASP A 154 8.66 -14.97 -14.08
CA ASP A 154 8.06 -14.85 -12.77
C ASP A 154 6.81 -13.98 -12.85
N ASN A 155 5.94 -14.12 -11.87
CA ASN A 155 4.75 -13.29 -11.69
C ASN A 155 4.95 -12.35 -10.49
N ILE A 156 4.53 -11.11 -10.67
CA ILE A 156 4.35 -10.13 -9.59
C ILE A 156 2.89 -10.17 -9.18
N ILE A 157 2.65 -10.48 -7.93
CA ILE A 157 1.32 -10.55 -7.34
C ILE A 157 1.12 -9.34 -6.44
N GLU A 158 0.01 -8.64 -6.61
CA GLU A 158 -0.38 -7.53 -5.74
C GLU A 158 -1.54 -7.98 -4.83
N VAL A 159 -1.29 -7.93 -3.52
CA VAL A 159 -2.27 -8.26 -2.49
C VAL A 159 -2.69 -7.02 -1.72
N ASP A 160 -4.00 -6.81 -1.58
CA ASP A 160 -4.59 -5.86 -0.63
C ASP A 160 -5.01 -6.58 0.65
N LEU A 161 -4.62 -6.02 1.78
CA LEU A 161 -4.78 -6.64 3.09
C LEU A 161 -5.64 -5.78 4.00
N THR A 162 -6.61 -6.41 4.61
CA THR A 162 -7.40 -5.78 5.68
C THR A 162 -6.50 -5.40 6.85
N PRO A 163 -6.84 -4.36 7.63
CA PRO A 163 -5.98 -3.87 8.73
C PRO A 163 -5.62 -4.91 9.79
N ASN A 164 -6.44 -5.94 10.00
CA ASN A 164 -6.17 -7.03 10.94
C ASN A 164 -5.12 -8.03 10.43
N ARG A 165 -4.84 -8.07 9.11
CA ARG A 165 -3.90 -9.02 8.49
C ARG A 165 -2.52 -8.41 8.24
N GLY A 166 -2.03 -7.59 9.18
CA GLY A 166 -0.67 -7.02 9.15
C GLY A 166 0.44 -8.08 9.13
N ASP A 167 0.18 -9.27 9.66
CA ASP A 167 1.06 -10.43 9.60
C ASP A 167 1.44 -10.84 8.17
N CYS A 168 0.53 -10.65 7.21
CA CYS A 168 0.72 -10.97 5.79
C CYS A 168 1.43 -9.86 4.98
N LEU A 169 1.89 -8.76 5.61
CA LEU A 169 2.69 -7.73 4.94
C LEU A 169 4.17 -8.15 4.77
N SER A 170 4.40 -9.46 4.55
CA SER A 170 5.72 -10.04 4.32
C SER A 170 5.62 -11.35 3.55
N ILE A 171 6.74 -11.76 2.92
CA ILE A 171 6.86 -13.08 2.26
C ILE A 171 6.61 -14.20 3.28
N LEU A 172 7.20 -14.09 4.48
CA LEU A 172 7.03 -15.10 5.53
C LEU A 172 5.57 -15.23 5.97
N GLY A 173 4.86 -14.11 6.15
CA GLY A 173 3.44 -14.12 6.50
C GLY A 173 2.57 -14.76 5.42
N LEU A 174 2.80 -14.39 4.15
CA LEU A 174 2.12 -15.00 3.01
C LEU A 174 2.45 -16.50 2.88
N ALA A 175 3.71 -16.88 3.11
CA ALA A 175 4.13 -18.28 3.06
C ALA A 175 3.42 -19.11 4.13
N ARG A 176 3.25 -18.60 5.35
CA ARG A 176 2.47 -19.27 6.41
C ARG A 176 1.04 -19.54 5.97
N GLU A 177 0.36 -18.56 5.38
CA GLU A 177 -1.00 -18.71 4.86
C GLU A 177 -1.09 -19.76 3.75
N VAL A 178 -0.20 -19.67 2.76
CA VAL A 178 -0.14 -20.64 1.65
C VAL A 178 0.16 -22.05 2.17
N GLY A 179 1.05 -22.15 3.17
CA GLY A 179 1.38 -23.42 3.83
C GLY A 179 0.16 -24.05 4.51
N VAL A 180 -0.62 -23.24 5.24
CA VAL A 180 -1.87 -23.70 5.89
C VAL A 180 -2.87 -24.19 4.85
N LEU A 181 -3.13 -23.40 3.81
CA LEU A 181 -4.11 -23.71 2.76
C LEU A 181 -3.78 -25.00 2.00
N ASN A 182 -2.49 -25.25 1.77
CA ASN A 182 -2.02 -26.39 0.98
C ASN A 182 -1.48 -27.56 1.82
N ARG A 183 -1.45 -27.41 3.15
CA ARG A 183 -0.86 -28.38 4.09
C ARG A 183 0.60 -28.72 3.78
N VAL A 184 1.37 -27.69 3.43
CA VAL A 184 2.81 -27.75 3.13
C VAL A 184 3.58 -27.00 4.21
N ASP A 185 4.70 -27.53 4.62
CA ASP A 185 5.57 -26.88 5.61
C ASP A 185 6.25 -25.64 4.99
N VAL A 186 6.47 -24.63 5.80
CA VAL A 186 7.14 -23.38 5.42
C VAL A 186 8.61 -23.48 5.79
N GLU A 187 9.49 -23.20 4.83
CA GLU A 187 10.92 -23.06 5.08
C GLU A 187 11.19 -21.71 5.73
N ASN A 188 11.72 -21.76 6.96
CA ASN A 188 12.11 -20.55 7.67
C ASN A 188 13.43 -20.00 7.15
N GLN A 189 13.54 -18.68 7.12
CA GLN A 189 14.78 -17.99 6.78
C GLN A 189 15.86 -18.24 7.85
N ASP A 190 17.12 -18.28 7.42
CA ASP A 190 18.25 -18.40 8.35
C ASP A 190 18.46 -17.06 9.07
N CYS A 191 18.10 -17.04 10.34
CA CYS A 191 18.30 -15.92 11.27
C CYS A 191 19.28 -16.33 12.38
N SER A 192 20.22 -17.23 12.08
CA SER A 192 21.21 -17.69 13.06
C SER A 192 22.03 -16.52 13.61
N PRO A 193 22.32 -16.50 14.92
CA PRO A 193 23.08 -15.43 15.52
C PRO A 193 24.46 -15.22 14.87
N VAL A 194 24.72 -14.02 14.39
CA VAL A 194 26.01 -13.62 13.85
C VAL A 194 26.96 -13.32 15.00
N LYS A 195 28.08 -14.04 15.06
CA LYS A 195 29.06 -13.88 16.14
C LYS A 195 29.66 -12.47 16.14
N PRO A 196 29.64 -11.74 17.27
CA PRO A 196 30.31 -10.45 17.38
C PRO A 196 31.82 -10.58 17.14
N THR A 197 32.39 -9.65 16.41
CA THR A 197 33.83 -9.56 16.13
C THR A 197 34.46 -8.30 16.76
N ILE A 198 33.65 -7.38 17.26
CA ILE A 198 34.01 -6.18 18.00
C ILE A 198 33.11 -6.05 19.24
N GLU A 199 33.52 -5.22 20.21
CA GLU A 199 32.78 -5.00 21.46
C GLU A 199 31.94 -3.70 21.46
N ASP A 200 31.87 -3.01 20.33
CA ASP A 200 31.22 -1.72 20.21
C ASP A 200 29.71 -1.84 20.35
N VAL A 201 29.15 -1.01 21.21
CA VAL A 201 27.72 -0.91 21.48
C VAL A 201 27.27 0.54 21.54
N VAL A 202 25.99 0.77 21.28
CA VAL A 202 25.27 2.01 21.55
C VAL A 202 24.30 1.75 22.70
N ASP A 203 24.30 2.63 23.71
CA ASP A 203 23.34 2.53 24.81
C ASP A 203 21.94 2.87 24.34
N ILE A 204 20.94 2.12 24.78
CA ILE A 204 19.54 2.27 24.36
C ILE A 204 18.66 2.49 25.58
N GLN A 205 17.88 3.59 25.58
CA GLN A 205 16.97 3.94 26.67
C GLN A 205 15.54 4.06 26.16
N LEU A 206 14.58 3.52 26.93
CA LEU A 206 13.15 3.58 26.64
C LEU A 206 12.48 4.50 27.68
N ASP A 207 12.39 5.80 27.36
CA ASP A 207 11.74 6.79 28.24
C ASP A 207 10.21 6.74 28.14
N TYR A 208 9.68 6.12 27.08
CA TYR A 208 8.25 5.91 26.88
C TYR A 208 7.97 4.46 26.49
N PRO A 209 8.03 3.51 27.44
CA PRO A 209 7.89 2.09 27.16
C PRO A 209 6.46 1.68 26.73
N GLU A 210 5.44 2.49 27.00
CA GLU A 210 4.08 2.31 26.49
C GLU A 210 4.02 2.43 24.97
N GLY A 211 4.88 3.26 24.37
CA GLY A 211 4.97 3.48 22.92
C GLY A 211 6.00 2.59 22.24
N CYS A 212 7.08 2.22 22.94
CA CYS A 212 8.12 1.32 22.46
C CYS A 212 8.51 0.36 23.57
N ALA A 213 8.00 -0.85 23.54
CA ALA A 213 8.28 -1.84 24.59
C ALA A 213 9.52 -2.68 24.33
N ARG A 214 10.01 -2.75 23.10
CA ARG A 214 11.25 -3.45 22.72
C ARG A 214 11.96 -2.69 21.61
N TYR A 215 13.26 -2.49 21.81
CA TYR A 215 14.15 -1.89 20.83
C TYR A 215 15.46 -2.67 20.81
N ALA A 216 15.79 -3.23 19.68
CA ALA A 216 17.05 -3.92 19.44
C ALA A 216 17.94 -3.07 18.54
N GLY A 217 19.23 -3.00 18.85
CA GLY A 217 20.21 -2.28 18.08
C GLY A 217 21.53 -3.01 17.94
N ARG A 218 22.25 -2.75 16.87
CA ARG A 218 23.57 -3.34 16.61
C ARG A 218 24.48 -2.40 15.86
N VAL A 219 25.72 -2.27 16.32
CA VAL A 219 26.78 -1.54 15.62
C VAL A 219 27.44 -2.47 14.59
N VAL A 220 27.63 -1.96 13.36
CA VAL A 220 28.45 -2.62 12.34
C VAL A 220 29.44 -1.60 11.79
N ARG A 221 30.74 -1.98 11.78
CA ARG A 221 31.84 -1.08 11.39
C ARG A 221 32.59 -1.56 10.17
N ASN A 222 33.31 -0.64 9.55
CA ASN A 222 34.21 -0.89 8.43
C ASN A 222 33.48 -1.50 7.21
N LEU A 223 32.25 -1.04 6.96
CA LEU A 223 31.47 -1.44 5.79
C LEU A 223 31.97 -0.71 4.54
N ASN A 224 31.97 -1.41 3.42
CA ASN A 224 32.17 -0.78 2.12
C ASN A 224 30.80 -0.57 1.44
N LEU A 225 30.15 0.56 1.69
CA LEU A 225 28.84 0.89 1.10
C LEU A 225 28.93 1.40 -0.35
N THR A 226 30.14 1.43 -0.95
CA THR A 226 30.31 1.78 -2.38
C THR A 226 30.10 0.59 -3.32
N VAL A 227 30.00 -0.63 -2.78
CA VAL A 227 29.66 -1.82 -3.55
C VAL A 227 28.20 -1.79 -3.99
N SER A 228 27.95 -2.37 -5.16
CA SER A 228 26.57 -2.53 -5.61
C SER A 228 25.85 -3.62 -4.82
N THR A 229 24.58 -3.40 -4.52
CA THR A 229 23.69 -4.45 -4.00
C THR A 229 23.66 -5.63 -4.98
N PRO A 230 23.69 -6.88 -4.54
CA PRO A 230 23.60 -8.04 -5.43
C PRO A 230 22.36 -8.02 -6.32
N GLY A 231 22.49 -8.41 -7.58
CA GLY A 231 21.42 -8.36 -8.59
C GLY A 231 20.15 -9.09 -8.17
N TRP A 232 20.27 -10.26 -7.51
CA TRP A 232 19.13 -11.00 -7.00
C TRP A 232 18.31 -10.20 -5.96
N MET A 233 18.97 -9.42 -5.09
CA MET A 233 18.29 -8.58 -4.10
C MET A 233 17.64 -7.36 -4.77
N GLN A 234 18.35 -6.71 -5.71
CA GLN A 234 17.79 -5.60 -6.50
C GLN A 234 16.51 -6.03 -7.24
N GLU A 235 16.51 -7.22 -7.87
CA GLU A 235 15.35 -7.76 -8.57
C GLU A 235 14.17 -8.06 -7.64
N ARG A 236 14.41 -8.62 -6.45
CA ARG A 236 13.34 -8.84 -5.46
C ARG A 236 12.73 -7.53 -4.97
N LEU A 237 13.56 -6.52 -4.70
CA LEU A 237 13.09 -5.19 -4.33
C LEU A 237 12.28 -4.56 -5.48
N ARG A 238 12.78 -4.59 -6.71
CA ARG A 238 12.10 -4.07 -7.90
C ARG A 238 10.73 -4.73 -8.11
N ARG A 239 10.66 -6.06 -8.04
CA ARG A 239 9.40 -6.81 -8.17
C ARG A 239 8.42 -6.53 -7.03
N SER A 240 8.92 -6.04 -5.91
CA SER A 240 8.10 -5.60 -4.77
C SER A 240 7.76 -4.10 -4.81
N GLY A 241 8.13 -3.39 -5.90
CA GLY A 241 7.83 -1.98 -6.09
C GLY A 241 8.82 -1.02 -5.42
N LEU A 242 9.97 -1.52 -4.95
CA LEU A 242 11.01 -0.72 -4.32
C LEU A 242 12.22 -0.55 -5.25
N ARG A 243 12.79 0.66 -5.24
CA ARG A 243 14.03 0.96 -5.96
C ARG A 243 15.24 0.70 -5.06
N SER A 244 16.30 0.11 -5.63
CA SER A 244 17.58 -0.02 -4.94
C SER A 244 18.20 1.36 -4.67
N LEU A 245 18.62 1.59 -3.44
CA LEU A 245 19.21 2.86 -2.96
C LEU A 245 20.61 2.68 -2.36
N GLY A 246 21.14 1.46 -2.43
CA GLY A 246 22.41 1.09 -1.87
C GLY A 246 22.30 0.06 -0.74
N PRO A 247 23.37 -0.71 -0.48
CA PRO A 247 23.29 -1.96 0.26
C PRO A 247 22.72 -1.83 1.68
N ALA A 248 23.00 -0.74 2.41
CA ALA A 248 22.48 -0.58 3.77
C ALA A 248 20.95 -0.40 3.78
N ILE A 249 20.42 0.39 2.85
CA ILE A 249 18.97 0.64 2.73
C ILE A 249 18.29 -0.58 2.11
N ASP A 250 18.92 -1.19 1.11
CA ASP A 250 18.37 -2.36 0.43
C ASP A 250 18.23 -3.56 1.34
N VAL A 251 19.20 -3.79 2.24
CA VAL A 251 19.12 -4.84 3.26
C VAL A 251 17.98 -4.60 4.23
N THR A 252 17.78 -3.37 4.72
CA THR A 252 16.66 -3.06 5.62
C THR A 252 15.30 -3.24 4.94
N ASN A 253 15.17 -2.79 3.69
CA ASN A 253 13.98 -2.99 2.87
C ASN A 253 13.73 -4.46 2.52
N TYR A 254 14.80 -5.21 2.26
CA TYR A 254 14.70 -6.64 2.00
C TYR A 254 14.16 -7.42 3.21
N VAL A 255 14.71 -7.15 4.41
CA VAL A 255 14.23 -7.78 5.66
C VAL A 255 12.79 -7.36 5.99
N LEU A 256 12.42 -6.10 5.73
CA LEU A 256 11.04 -5.63 5.84
C LEU A 256 10.08 -6.44 4.97
N LEU A 257 10.44 -6.70 3.70
CA LEU A 257 9.62 -7.50 2.79
C LEU A 257 9.66 -9.00 3.12
N GLU A 258 10.84 -9.52 3.47
CA GLU A 258 11.02 -10.95 3.78
C GLU A 258 10.29 -11.35 5.05
N MET A 259 10.44 -10.57 6.14
CA MET A 259 10.02 -10.95 7.49
C MET A 259 8.87 -10.10 8.05
N GLY A 260 8.62 -8.91 7.49
CA GLY A 260 7.61 -7.97 8.00
C GLY A 260 8.10 -7.05 9.11
N GLN A 261 9.39 -7.03 9.41
CA GLN A 261 9.99 -6.14 10.40
C GLN A 261 10.58 -4.91 9.72
N PRO A 262 9.99 -3.70 9.91
CA PRO A 262 10.64 -2.48 9.47
C PRO A 262 11.91 -2.23 10.28
N MET A 263 12.98 -1.88 9.58
CA MET A 263 14.29 -1.59 10.16
C MET A 263 14.80 -0.25 9.68
N HIS A 264 15.73 0.33 10.43
CA HIS A 264 16.44 1.53 10.02
C HIS A 264 17.96 1.36 10.22
N ALA A 265 18.73 2.05 9.40
CA ALA A 265 20.18 2.13 9.52
C ALA A 265 20.57 3.61 9.71
N PHE A 266 21.15 3.93 10.86
CA PHE A 266 21.72 5.24 11.13
C PHE A 266 23.20 5.26 10.80
N ASP A 267 23.72 6.39 10.32
CA ASP A 267 25.14 6.66 10.31
C ASP A 267 25.62 6.77 11.76
N LEU A 268 26.48 5.86 12.21
CA LEU A 268 26.93 5.81 13.59
C LEU A 268 27.65 7.09 14.02
N SER A 269 28.32 7.78 13.09
CA SER A 269 29.02 9.03 13.36
C SER A 269 28.09 10.21 13.70
N SER A 270 26.82 10.09 13.31
CA SER A 270 25.79 11.11 13.56
C SER A 270 25.10 10.98 14.93
N ILE A 271 25.32 9.86 15.64
CA ILE A 271 24.70 9.57 16.94
C ILE A 271 25.60 10.08 18.06
N ILE A 272 25.09 10.95 18.91
CA ILE A 272 25.84 11.52 20.05
C ILE A 272 25.40 10.86 21.36
N GLY A 273 26.29 10.04 21.92
CA GLY A 273 26.05 9.31 23.17
C GLY A 273 25.27 8.01 22.92
N GLY A 274 24.00 7.97 23.27
CA GLY A 274 23.12 6.80 23.11
C GLY A 274 21.87 7.11 22.30
N VAL A 275 21.00 6.12 22.15
CA VAL A 275 19.69 6.26 21.51
C VAL A 275 18.61 6.21 22.59
N THR A 276 17.68 7.17 22.54
CA THR A 276 16.54 7.25 23.48
C THR A 276 15.24 7.31 22.71
N VAL A 277 14.32 6.40 23.00
CA VAL A 277 12.94 6.45 22.47
C VAL A 277 12.07 7.20 23.48
N ARG A 278 11.53 8.33 23.06
CA ARG A 278 10.77 9.26 23.91
C ARG A 278 9.65 9.96 23.16
N MET A 279 8.82 10.68 23.88
CA MET A 279 7.89 11.62 23.27
C MET A 279 8.62 12.92 22.84
N GLY A 280 8.10 13.55 21.80
CA GLY A 280 8.64 14.81 21.27
C GLY A 280 8.51 15.99 22.26
N LYS A 281 9.26 17.09 21.99
CA LYS A 281 9.33 18.29 22.85
C LYS A 281 9.19 19.60 22.06
N GLU A 282 8.40 19.59 20.98
CA GLU A 282 8.26 20.72 20.03
C GLU A 282 9.60 21.06 19.36
N GLU A 283 10.21 20.05 18.78
CA GLU A 283 11.51 20.10 18.11
C GLU A 283 11.34 20.07 16.58
N SER A 284 12.24 20.67 15.84
CA SER A 284 12.29 20.56 14.38
C SER A 284 13.08 19.33 13.95
N LEU A 285 12.63 18.66 12.89
CA LEU A 285 13.29 17.51 12.29
C LEU A 285 13.20 17.62 10.75
N SER A 286 14.36 17.59 10.10
CA SER A 286 14.45 17.42 8.65
C SER A 286 14.41 15.94 8.30
N LEU A 287 13.43 15.54 7.48
CA LEU A 287 13.19 14.14 7.11
C LEU A 287 14.00 13.71 5.87
N LEU A 288 14.02 12.41 5.58
CA LEU A 288 14.72 11.82 4.42
C LEU A 288 14.22 12.32 3.05
N ASP A 289 13.04 12.91 2.98
CA ASP A 289 12.47 13.51 1.78
C ASP A 289 12.66 15.04 1.71
N ASP A 290 13.63 15.57 2.46
CA ASP A 290 14.00 16.99 2.57
C ASP A 290 12.89 17.90 3.14
N SER A 291 11.79 17.33 3.64
CA SER A 291 10.76 18.12 4.30
C SER A 291 11.10 18.36 5.77
N GLU A 292 10.73 19.54 6.27
CA GLU A 292 10.89 19.91 7.67
C GLU A 292 9.58 19.76 8.43
N VAL A 293 9.60 19.07 9.56
CA VAL A 293 8.43 18.87 10.42
C VAL A 293 8.71 19.32 11.84
N THR A 294 7.68 19.84 12.51
CA THR A 294 7.72 20.13 13.94
C THR A 294 7.12 18.96 14.70
N VAL A 295 7.91 18.36 15.57
CA VAL A 295 7.53 17.19 16.36
C VAL A 295 6.87 17.66 17.66
N ASP A 296 5.59 17.35 17.82
CA ASP A 296 4.83 17.71 19.00
C ASP A 296 5.02 16.71 20.17
N LYS A 297 4.50 17.07 21.35
CA LYS A 297 4.56 16.25 22.58
C LYS A 297 3.77 14.93 22.51
N ASN A 298 2.95 14.74 21.47
CA ASN A 298 2.15 13.53 21.28
C ASN A 298 2.74 12.61 20.19
N THR A 299 3.94 12.90 19.72
CA THR A 299 4.63 12.13 18.68
C THR A 299 5.81 11.37 19.28
N LEU A 300 5.86 10.06 19.02
CA LEU A 300 6.98 9.22 19.44
C LEU A 300 8.18 9.46 18.52
N VAL A 301 9.35 9.66 19.12
CA VAL A 301 10.61 9.92 18.41
C VAL A 301 11.72 9.03 18.88
N ILE A 302 12.68 8.82 17.99
CA ILE A 302 14.00 8.30 18.31
C ILE A 302 14.95 9.50 18.36
N SER A 303 15.66 9.68 19.44
CA SER A 303 16.60 10.79 19.65
C SER A 303 17.92 10.27 20.18
N ASP A 304 18.96 11.06 20.03
CA ASP A 304 20.18 10.92 20.80
C ASP A 304 20.19 11.88 22.00
N ASN A 305 21.37 12.16 22.57
CA ASN A 305 21.49 13.07 23.71
C ASN A 305 21.28 14.54 23.36
N GLU A 306 21.31 14.92 22.10
CA GLU A 306 21.27 16.32 21.63
C GLU A 306 20.07 16.62 20.73
N LYS A 307 19.66 15.68 19.85
CA LYS A 307 18.67 15.93 18.81
C LYS A 307 17.74 14.75 18.54
N VAL A 308 16.67 15.02 17.82
CA VAL A 308 15.78 13.98 17.25
C VAL A 308 16.43 13.40 16.01
N LEU A 309 16.48 12.06 15.91
CA LEU A 309 17.05 11.31 14.79
C LEU A 309 15.98 10.83 13.81
N ALA A 310 14.78 10.52 14.31
CA ALA A 310 13.69 9.95 13.48
C ALA A 310 12.32 10.17 14.11
N LEU A 311 11.28 10.21 13.27
CA LEU A 311 9.90 9.92 13.67
C LEU A 311 9.77 8.41 13.83
N ALA A 312 9.59 7.94 15.07
CA ALA A 312 9.56 6.51 15.38
C ALA A 312 8.51 5.77 14.54
N GLY A 313 8.93 4.73 13.83
CA GLY A 313 8.08 3.90 13.00
C GLY A 313 7.50 4.56 11.74
N ILE A 314 7.91 5.78 11.41
CA ILE A 314 7.38 6.52 10.25
C ILE A 314 8.52 6.83 9.25
N MET A 315 9.49 7.66 9.63
CA MET A 315 10.55 8.10 8.72
C MET A 315 11.79 8.59 9.48
N GLY A 316 12.98 8.23 9.00
CA GLY A 316 14.25 8.72 9.51
C GLY A 316 14.51 10.20 9.21
N GLY A 317 15.39 10.80 9.97
CA GLY A 317 15.91 12.13 9.72
C GLY A 317 17.05 12.14 8.70
N SER A 318 17.17 13.21 7.91
CA SER A 318 18.19 13.34 6.87
C SER A 318 19.62 13.44 7.45
N GLU A 319 19.78 14.12 8.60
CA GLU A 319 21.09 14.31 9.23
C GLU A 319 21.72 13.02 9.80
N SER A 320 20.91 12.01 10.09
CA SER A 320 21.35 10.73 10.64
C SER A 320 21.35 9.60 9.60
N SER A 321 21.03 9.92 8.35
CA SER A 321 20.92 8.94 7.27
C SER A 321 22.28 8.41 6.81
N VAL A 322 22.29 7.17 6.35
CA VAL A 322 23.46 6.57 5.69
C VAL A 322 23.67 7.17 4.30
N SER A 323 24.94 7.29 3.91
CA SER A 323 25.38 7.77 2.61
C SER A 323 26.44 6.85 2.02
N SER A 324 26.87 7.09 0.77
CA SER A 324 27.98 6.35 0.15
C SER A 324 29.34 6.54 0.85
N SER A 325 29.46 7.56 1.70
CA SER A 325 30.66 7.82 2.52
C SER A 325 30.60 7.20 3.91
N THR A 326 29.44 6.68 4.33
CA THR A 326 29.28 6.03 5.63
C THR A 326 30.03 4.70 5.64
N THR A 327 30.80 4.45 6.71
CA THR A 327 31.53 3.19 6.92
C THR A 327 31.05 2.42 8.12
N ASP A 328 30.39 3.11 9.04
CA ASP A 328 29.93 2.55 10.32
C ASP A 328 28.45 2.87 10.51
N ILE A 329 27.66 1.87 10.78
CA ILE A 329 26.21 2.01 10.94
C ILE A 329 25.72 1.49 12.28
N PHE A 330 24.57 1.99 12.71
CA PHE A 330 23.79 1.44 13.80
C PHE A 330 22.46 0.94 13.24
N PHE A 331 22.24 -0.37 13.25
CA PHE A 331 20.96 -0.96 12.91
C PHE A 331 19.97 -0.81 14.07
N GLU A 332 18.75 -0.45 13.69
CA GLU A 332 17.57 -0.40 14.53
C GLU A 332 16.56 -1.46 14.09
N SER A 333 16.00 -2.17 15.07
CA SER A 333 14.81 -2.99 14.91
C SER A 333 13.97 -2.87 16.17
N ALA A 334 12.78 -2.29 16.07
CA ALA A 334 11.94 -1.97 17.21
C ALA A 334 10.54 -2.53 17.10
N TRP A 335 9.89 -2.71 18.24
CA TRP A 335 8.46 -2.88 18.32
C TRP A 335 7.82 -1.60 18.87
N PHE A 336 6.92 -1.01 18.08
CA PHE A 336 6.14 0.15 18.50
C PHE A 336 4.68 -0.24 18.69
N ASN A 337 4.05 0.35 19.71
CA ASN A 337 2.64 0.15 19.95
C ASN A 337 1.81 0.78 18.83
N PRO A 338 0.99 -0.01 18.09
CA PRO A 338 0.18 0.49 16.98
C PRO A 338 -0.71 1.65 17.35
N LEU A 339 -1.30 1.67 18.56
CA LEU A 339 -2.15 2.75 19.03
C LEU A 339 -1.40 4.08 19.21
N THR A 340 -0.12 4.05 19.55
CA THR A 340 0.71 5.25 19.67
C THR A 340 1.03 5.86 18.31
N LEU A 341 1.14 5.03 17.28
CA LEU A 341 1.45 5.45 15.91
C LEU A 341 0.22 5.74 15.06
N ALA A 342 -0.94 5.22 15.44
CA ALA A 342 -2.17 5.35 14.66
C ALA A 342 -2.48 6.81 14.29
N GLY A 343 -2.63 7.06 12.98
CA GLY A 343 -2.92 8.37 12.41
C GLY A 343 -1.74 9.36 12.37
N LYS A 344 -0.58 9.04 12.94
CA LYS A 344 0.59 9.93 12.94
C LYS A 344 1.21 10.09 11.56
N ALA A 345 1.30 9.00 10.79
CA ALA A 345 1.73 9.06 9.39
C ALA A 345 0.85 10.02 8.58
N ARG A 346 -0.46 9.94 8.75
CA ARG A 346 -1.42 10.84 8.10
C ARG A 346 -1.28 12.29 8.59
N TYR A 347 -1.05 12.50 9.89
CA TYR A 347 -0.88 13.83 10.47
C TYR A 347 0.32 14.56 9.85
N PHE A 348 1.44 13.86 9.65
CA PHE A 348 2.63 14.40 8.99
C PHE A 348 2.59 14.34 7.45
N GLY A 349 1.56 13.71 6.85
CA GLY A 349 1.49 13.47 5.40
C GLY A 349 2.56 12.50 4.89
N LYS A 350 3.03 11.57 5.73
CA LYS A 350 4.14 10.65 5.46
C LYS A 350 3.69 9.19 5.52
N HIS A 351 3.12 8.70 4.42
CA HIS A 351 2.76 7.28 4.30
C HIS A 351 3.97 6.50 3.80
N THR A 352 4.52 5.63 4.64
CA THR A 352 5.67 4.78 4.33
C THR A 352 5.36 3.31 4.54
N ASP A 353 6.14 2.42 3.94
CA ASP A 353 6.05 0.97 4.18
C ASP A 353 6.24 0.59 5.65
N SER A 354 7.05 1.36 6.38
CA SER A 354 7.24 1.21 7.83
C SER A 354 5.99 1.59 8.59
N SER A 355 5.44 2.81 8.35
CA SER A 355 4.24 3.27 9.05
C SER A 355 3.02 2.39 8.76
N HIS A 356 2.91 1.89 7.51
CA HIS A 356 1.84 0.99 7.11
C HIS A 356 1.84 -0.32 7.91
N ARG A 357 3.03 -0.86 8.24
CA ARG A 357 3.19 -2.06 9.08
C ARG A 357 2.99 -1.75 10.55
N PHE A 358 3.66 -0.73 11.08
CA PHE A 358 3.58 -0.42 12.50
C PHE A 358 2.18 0.03 12.96
N GLU A 359 1.42 0.75 12.12
CA GLU A 359 0.04 1.12 12.45
C GLU A 359 -0.91 -0.08 12.52
N ARG A 360 -0.62 -1.17 11.78
CA ARG A 360 -1.38 -2.42 11.82
C ARG A 360 -0.89 -3.35 12.91
N GLY A 361 0.38 -3.27 13.23
CA GLY A 361 1.10 -4.12 14.17
C GLY A 361 2.23 -4.90 13.50
N VAL A 362 3.26 -5.17 14.29
CA VAL A 362 4.43 -5.99 13.93
C VAL A 362 4.61 -7.04 15.01
N ASP A 363 5.11 -8.21 14.64
CA ASP A 363 5.42 -9.29 15.59
C ASP A 363 6.38 -8.80 16.69
N SER A 364 5.97 -8.92 17.95
CA SER A 364 6.76 -8.43 19.08
C SER A 364 8.00 -9.24 19.40
N ASP A 365 8.17 -10.41 18.78
CA ASP A 365 9.30 -11.31 19.04
C ASP A 365 10.33 -11.34 17.90
N LEU A 366 10.09 -10.55 16.83
CA LEU A 366 10.86 -10.63 15.60
C LEU A 366 12.15 -9.78 15.60
N GLN A 367 12.28 -8.76 16.47
CA GLN A 367 13.28 -7.69 16.38
C GLN A 367 14.73 -8.20 16.34
N VAL A 368 15.06 -9.17 17.19
CA VAL A 368 16.42 -9.74 17.27
C VAL A 368 16.72 -10.58 16.02
N SER A 369 15.78 -11.42 15.59
CA SER A 369 15.93 -12.24 14.39
C SER A 369 16.12 -11.39 13.13
N ALA A 370 15.41 -10.26 13.02
CA ALA A 370 15.55 -9.33 11.91
C ALA A 370 16.93 -8.65 11.88
N ILE A 371 17.47 -8.25 13.05
CA ILE A 371 18.83 -7.70 13.14
C ILE A 371 19.89 -8.75 12.77
N GLU A 372 19.75 -9.98 13.21
CA GLU A 372 20.68 -11.05 12.85
C GLU A 372 20.66 -11.30 11.35
N ARG A 373 19.46 -11.37 10.75
CA ARG A 373 19.29 -11.51 9.29
C ARG A 373 19.91 -10.36 8.52
N ALA A 374 19.61 -9.11 8.91
CA ALA A 374 20.17 -7.91 8.28
C ALA A 374 21.70 -7.85 8.43
N THR A 375 22.22 -8.24 9.60
CA THR A 375 23.67 -8.28 9.86
C THR A 375 24.35 -9.32 8.96
N ALA A 376 23.80 -10.52 8.83
CA ALA A 376 24.36 -11.55 7.96
C ALA A 376 24.44 -11.05 6.51
N LEU A 377 23.37 -10.47 6.00
CA LEU A 377 23.29 -9.92 4.63
C LEU A 377 24.28 -8.76 4.40
N ILE A 378 24.34 -7.78 5.31
CA ILE A 378 25.22 -6.63 5.10
C ILE A 378 26.69 -7.02 5.18
N LEU A 379 27.07 -7.96 6.05
CA LEU A 379 28.44 -8.46 6.15
C LEU A 379 28.84 -9.27 4.91
N GLU A 380 27.92 -10.04 4.33
CA GLU A 380 28.14 -10.77 3.09
C GLU A 380 28.38 -9.82 1.93
N ILE A 381 27.58 -8.74 1.84
CA ILE A 381 27.62 -7.78 0.71
C ILE A 381 28.77 -6.78 0.86
N CYS A 382 28.93 -6.19 2.04
CA CYS A 382 29.79 -5.02 2.27
C CYS A 382 31.03 -5.35 3.11
N GLY A 383 31.14 -6.58 3.63
CA GLY A 383 32.17 -6.92 4.63
C GLY A 383 31.93 -6.21 5.96
N GLY A 384 32.99 -6.00 6.72
CA GLY A 384 32.94 -5.26 7.98
C GLY A 384 32.99 -6.15 9.23
N SER A 385 32.64 -5.56 10.38
CA SER A 385 32.71 -6.18 11.70
C SER A 385 31.49 -5.78 12.54
N ALA A 386 30.80 -6.77 13.11
CA ALA A 386 29.60 -6.54 13.90
C ALA A 386 29.89 -6.61 15.39
N GLY A 387 29.31 -5.68 16.15
CA GLY A 387 29.23 -5.71 17.61
C GLY A 387 28.15 -6.69 18.12
N PRO A 388 27.98 -6.81 19.45
CA PRO A 388 26.88 -7.58 20.00
C PRO A 388 25.52 -6.88 19.74
N VAL A 389 24.44 -7.66 19.70
CA VAL A 389 23.07 -7.11 19.72
C VAL A 389 22.77 -6.60 21.12
N VAL A 390 22.31 -5.36 21.22
CA VAL A 390 21.83 -4.74 22.46
C VAL A 390 20.31 -4.68 22.40
N VAL A 391 19.63 -5.13 23.45
CA VAL A 391 18.17 -5.10 23.54
C VAL A 391 17.75 -4.32 24.78
N ALA A 392 17.00 -3.25 24.59
CA ALA A 392 16.26 -2.59 25.65
C ALA A 392 14.80 -3.05 25.60
N GLU A 393 14.28 -3.55 26.74
CA GLU A 393 12.95 -4.14 26.81
C GLU A 393 12.20 -3.76 28.06
N SER A 394 10.90 -3.55 27.93
CA SER A 394 9.95 -3.42 29.02
C SER A 394 8.89 -4.52 28.91
N SER A 395 9.16 -5.67 29.50
CA SER A 395 8.31 -6.87 29.41
C SER A 395 6.89 -6.67 29.94
N SER A 396 6.65 -5.64 30.77
CA SER A 396 5.30 -5.28 31.26
C SER A 396 4.42 -4.63 30.19
N HIS A 397 5.04 -4.01 29.16
CA HIS A 397 4.36 -3.29 28.09
C HIS A 397 4.33 -4.07 26.75
N LEU A 398 5.05 -5.19 26.66
CA LEU A 398 4.93 -6.10 25.52
C LEU A 398 3.54 -6.75 25.48
N PRO A 399 2.96 -6.95 24.27
CA PRO A 399 1.69 -7.64 24.14
C PRO A 399 1.80 -9.08 24.71
N LYS A 400 0.74 -9.49 25.40
CA LYS A 400 0.63 -10.86 25.92
C LYS A 400 -0.43 -11.58 25.10
N PRO A 401 -0.11 -12.72 24.49
CA PRO A 401 -1.09 -13.51 23.76
C PRO A 401 -2.28 -13.87 24.66
N ALA A 402 -3.50 -13.70 24.15
CA ALA A 402 -4.72 -14.02 24.87
C ALA A 402 -4.94 -15.55 24.93
N GLU A 403 -5.38 -16.08 26.08
CA GLU A 403 -5.93 -17.44 26.14
C GLU A 403 -7.37 -17.42 25.64
N ILE A 404 -7.61 -17.95 24.43
CA ILE A 404 -8.92 -17.92 23.77
C ILE A 404 -9.59 -19.27 23.88
N LYS A 405 -10.81 -19.29 24.44
CA LYS A 405 -11.62 -20.50 24.51
C LYS A 405 -12.57 -20.57 23.32
N LEU A 406 -12.39 -21.57 22.45
CA LEU A 406 -13.28 -21.90 21.34
C LEU A 406 -14.23 -23.03 21.74
N ARG A 407 -15.55 -22.74 21.77
CA ARG A 407 -16.60 -23.72 22.07
C ARG A 407 -17.10 -24.38 20.78
N ASP A 408 -17.13 -25.69 20.74
CA ASP A 408 -17.57 -26.46 19.54
C ASP A 408 -19.02 -26.15 19.17
N CYS A 409 -19.90 -25.98 20.16
CA CYS A 409 -21.29 -25.60 19.95
C CYS A 409 -21.43 -24.17 19.36
N ARG A 410 -20.55 -23.24 19.76
CA ARG A 410 -20.56 -21.89 19.24
C ARG A 410 -20.08 -21.85 17.78
N LEU A 411 -19.03 -22.57 17.48
CA LEU A 411 -18.54 -22.75 16.10
C LEU A 411 -19.65 -23.29 15.19
N GLN A 412 -20.30 -24.40 15.59
CA GLN A 412 -21.42 -24.99 14.86
C GLN A 412 -22.58 -24.00 14.68
N GLN A 413 -22.94 -23.25 15.72
CA GLN A 413 -24.01 -22.27 15.67
C GLN A 413 -23.74 -21.13 14.68
N GLN A 414 -22.50 -20.65 14.61
CA GLN A 414 -22.14 -19.54 13.73
C GLN A 414 -21.94 -19.99 12.28
N LEU A 415 -21.33 -21.14 12.06
CA LEU A 415 -21.05 -21.63 10.71
C LEU A 415 -22.21 -22.43 10.09
N GLY A 416 -23.18 -22.85 10.90
CA GLY A 416 -24.34 -23.62 10.44
C GLY A 416 -24.06 -25.09 10.14
N LEU A 417 -22.84 -25.58 10.41
CA LEU A 417 -22.44 -26.97 10.26
C LEU A 417 -21.54 -27.43 11.40
N SER A 418 -21.44 -28.74 11.60
CA SER A 418 -20.53 -29.34 12.56
C SER A 418 -19.24 -29.74 11.86
N ILE A 419 -18.12 -29.11 12.21
CA ILE A 419 -16.77 -29.48 11.77
C ILE A 419 -16.19 -30.43 12.85
N PRO A 420 -15.58 -31.57 12.46
CA PRO A 420 -14.92 -32.45 13.42
C PRO A 420 -13.86 -31.72 14.23
N ALA A 421 -13.77 -32.04 15.54
CA ALA A 421 -12.87 -31.33 16.44
C ALA A 421 -11.38 -31.49 16.07
N ASP A 422 -11.01 -32.64 15.53
CA ASP A 422 -9.66 -32.92 15.04
C ASP A 422 -9.30 -32.09 13.79
N GLU A 423 -10.26 -31.79 12.93
CA GLU A 423 -10.08 -30.89 11.77
C GLU A 423 -9.94 -29.43 12.22
N VAL A 424 -10.75 -28.99 13.19
CA VAL A 424 -10.62 -27.66 13.80
C VAL A 424 -9.24 -27.50 14.45
N ASP A 425 -8.80 -28.51 15.20
CA ASP A 425 -7.51 -28.52 15.87
C ASP A 425 -6.35 -28.51 14.85
N ASP A 426 -6.42 -29.28 13.76
CA ASP A 426 -5.44 -29.28 12.67
C ASP A 426 -5.31 -27.90 12.02
N ILE A 427 -6.44 -27.25 11.72
CA ILE A 427 -6.47 -25.88 11.15
C ILE A 427 -5.75 -24.89 12.08
N LEU A 428 -6.13 -24.85 13.35
CA LEU A 428 -5.59 -23.88 14.30
C LEU A 428 -4.10 -24.13 14.61
N VAL A 429 -3.68 -25.39 14.71
CA VAL A 429 -2.26 -25.75 14.88
C VAL A 429 -1.43 -25.32 13.66
N ARG A 430 -1.93 -25.53 12.43
CA ARG A 430 -1.23 -25.08 11.21
C ARG A 430 -1.12 -23.57 11.13
N LEU A 431 -2.10 -22.83 11.66
CA LEU A 431 -2.05 -21.36 11.79
C LEU A 431 -1.05 -20.90 12.88
N GLY A 432 -0.40 -21.84 13.58
CA GLY A 432 0.60 -21.57 14.61
C GLY A 432 0.04 -21.41 16.00
N LEU A 433 -1.26 -21.63 16.24
CA LEU A 433 -1.82 -21.58 17.58
C LEU A 433 -1.41 -22.80 18.41
N VAL A 434 -1.24 -22.59 19.70
CA VAL A 434 -0.90 -23.64 20.66
C VAL A 434 -2.14 -24.06 21.43
N LEU A 435 -2.51 -25.34 21.36
CA LEU A 435 -3.58 -25.92 22.16
C LEU A 435 -3.10 -26.16 23.60
N ILE A 436 -3.66 -25.41 24.54
CA ILE A 436 -3.31 -25.56 25.98
C ILE A 436 -4.11 -26.67 26.63
N LYS A 437 -5.42 -26.72 26.30
CA LYS A 437 -6.34 -27.68 26.88
C LYS A 437 -7.47 -28.01 25.95
N ARG A 438 -7.80 -29.30 25.79
CA ARG A 438 -8.99 -29.76 25.07
C ARG A 438 -9.95 -30.45 26.05
N SER A 439 -11.22 -30.11 25.99
CA SER A 439 -12.33 -30.79 26.65
C SER A 439 -13.27 -31.39 25.60
N SER A 440 -14.30 -32.10 26.02
CA SER A 440 -15.32 -32.62 25.11
C SER A 440 -16.18 -31.54 24.44
N GLU A 441 -16.08 -30.26 24.88
CA GLU A 441 -16.98 -29.18 24.44
C GLU A 441 -16.22 -27.93 23.96
N ALA A 442 -14.92 -27.83 24.22
CA ALA A 442 -14.13 -26.64 23.89
C ALA A 442 -12.62 -26.90 23.88
N GLY A 443 -11.88 -26.18 23.04
CA GLY A 443 -10.44 -26.00 23.11
C GLY A 443 -10.03 -24.65 23.69
N VAL A 444 -8.90 -24.58 24.40
CA VAL A 444 -8.26 -23.32 24.84
C VAL A 444 -6.96 -23.15 24.07
N TRP A 445 -6.83 -22.02 23.41
CA TRP A 445 -5.79 -21.74 22.44
C TRP A 445 -5.01 -20.48 22.79
N ILE A 446 -3.72 -20.49 22.48
CA ILE A 446 -2.85 -19.30 22.51
C ILE A 446 -2.39 -19.00 21.09
N PRO A 447 -2.68 -17.79 20.56
CA PRO A 447 -2.16 -17.34 19.27
C PRO A 447 -0.63 -17.15 19.30
N PRO A 448 0.06 -17.29 18.16
CA PRO A 448 1.46 -16.92 18.03
C PRO A 448 1.64 -15.38 18.06
N SER A 449 2.87 -14.91 18.32
CA SER A 449 3.20 -13.48 18.45
C SER A 449 2.89 -12.63 17.21
N TRP A 450 2.92 -13.23 16.02
CA TRP A 450 2.59 -12.55 14.76
C TRP A 450 1.09 -12.42 14.49
N ARG A 451 0.21 -13.13 15.25
CA ARG A 451 -1.26 -13.03 15.15
C ARG A 451 -1.80 -12.23 16.34
N TYR A 452 -1.40 -10.98 16.41
CA TYR A 452 -1.83 -10.01 17.43
C TYR A 452 -3.27 -9.55 17.28
N ASP A 453 -3.92 -9.88 16.16
CA ASP A 453 -5.33 -9.66 15.86
C ASP A 453 -6.27 -10.65 16.57
N LEU A 454 -5.78 -11.84 16.94
CA LEU A 454 -6.57 -12.90 17.57
C LEU A 454 -6.68 -12.69 19.08
N VAL A 455 -7.86 -12.26 19.56
CA VAL A 455 -8.09 -11.89 20.97
C VAL A 455 -9.34 -12.53 21.55
N ILE A 456 -10.36 -12.83 20.74
CA ILE A 456 -11.66 -13.33 21.16
C ILE A 456 -12.08 -14.60 20.43
N GLU A 457 -13.10 -15.29 20.93
CA GLU A 457 -13.64 -16.54 20.36
C GLU A 457 -14.03 -16.40 18.89
N GLN A 458 -14.60 -15.23 18.51
CA GLN A 458 -15.07 -14.93 17.16
C GLN A 458 -13.91 -14.92 16.15
N ASP A 459 -12.74 -14.46 16.57
CA ASP A 459 -11.56 -14.45 15.71
C ASP A 459 -11.15 -15.89 15.32
N LEU A 460 -11.22 -16.82 16.28
CA LEU A 460 -10.94 -18.24 16.00
C LEU A 460 -12.03 -18.88 15.11
N VAL A 461 -13.27 -18.46 15.25
CA VAL A 461 -14.36 -18.91 14.35
C VAL A 461 -14.10 -18.44 12.92
N GLU A 462 -13.66 -17.18 12.73
CA GLU A 462 -13.26 -16.65 11.43
C GLU A 462 -12.10 -17.45 10.83
N GLU A 463 -11.05 -17.70 11.62
CA GLU A 463 -9.90 -18.47 11.16
C GLU A 463 -10.28 -19.87 10.68
N VAL A 464 -11.12 -20.58 11.45
CA VAL A 464 -11.61 -21.89 11.02
C VAL A 464 -12.47 -21.77 9.77
N ALA A 465 -13.36 -20.78 9.68
CA ALA A 465 -14.25 -20.60 8.54
C ALA A 465 -13.49 -20.31 7.22
N ARG A 466 -12.51 -19.42 7.25
CA ARG A 466 -11.73 -19.04 6.07
C ARG A 466 -10.83 -20.15 5.56
N ILE A 467 -10.21 -20.94 6.46
CA ILE A 467 -9.34 -22.07 6.07
C ILE A 467 -10.18 -23.29 5.64
N TYR A 468 -11.29 -23.56 6.32
CA TYR A 468 -12.26 -24.58 5.89
C TYR A 468 -12.86 -24.25 4.51
N GLY A 469 -12.99 -22.96 4.22
CA GLY A 469 -13.49 -22.39 2.97
C GLY A 469 -14.95 -21.97 3.05
N TYR A 470 -15.21 -20.69 2.84
CA TYR A 470 -16.56 -20.11 2.87
C TYR A 470 -17.55 -20.78 1.89
N ASN A 471 -17.05 -21.28 0.76
CA ASN A 471 -17.89 -22.00 -0.22
C ASN A 471 -18.40 -23.37 0.28
N ASN A 472 -17.80 -23.92 1.33
CA ASN A 472 -18.23 -25.17 1.96
C ASN A 472 -19.27 -24.95 3.06
N LEU A 473 -19.54 -23.67 3.41
CA LEU A 473 -20.53 -23.32 4.41
C LEU A 473 -21.95 -23.38 3.82
N PRO A 474 -22.95 -23.92 4.56
CA PRO A 474 -24.31 -24.00 4.06
C PRO A 474 -24.97 -22.60 4.03
N THR A 475 -25.75 -22.35 2.99
CA THR A 475 -26.65 -21.20 2.95
C THR A 475 -28.01 -21.60 3.49
N SER A 476 -28.54 -20.85 4.47
CA SER A 476 -29.86 -21.07 5.03
C SER A 476 -30.72 -19.83 4.92
N THR A 477 -32.00 -20.01 4.59
CA THR A 477 -32.96 -18.90 4.63
C THR A 477 -33.41 -18.68 6.07
N PRO A 478 -33.20 -17.50 6.65
CA PRO A 478 -33.69 -17.20 8.00
C PRO A 478 -35.23 -17.20 8.02
N THR A 479 -35.81 -17.83 9.03
CA THR A 479 -37.24 -17.77 9.28
C THR A 479 -37.50 -17.02 10.57
N ALA A 480 -38.39 -16.03 10.50
CA ALA A 480 -38.80 -15.24 11.67
C ALA A 480 -40.31 -15.02 11.63
N ALA A 481 -40.93 -14.93 12.79
CA ALA A 481 -42.29 -14.41 12.89
C ALA A 481 -42.27 -12.92 12.51
N LEU A 482 -43.10 -12.54 11.56
CA LEU A 482 -43.27 -11.15 11.15
C LEU A 482 -44.43 -10.54 11.94
N ASP A 483 -44.11 -9.66 12.85
CA ASP A 483 -45.10 -8.76 13.43
C ASP A 483 -45.19 -7.50 12.55
N LEU A 484 -46.31 -7.36 11.85
CA LEU A 484 -46.57 -6.18 11.03
C LEU A 484 -47.06 -5.07 11.95
N GLU A 485 -46.19 -4.14 12.26
CA GLU A 485 -46.59 -2.91 12.90
C GLU A 485 -47.43 -2.06 11.93
N PRO A 486 -48.59 -1.55 12.34
CA PRO A 486 -49.37 -0.67 11.49
C PRO A 486 -48.59 0.62 11.23
N CYS A 487 -48.43 0.98 9.95
CA CYS A 487 -47.86 2.27 9.59
C CYS A 487 -48.67 3.42 10.19
N SER A 488 -48.00 4.39 10.79
CA SER A 488 -48.67 5.60 11.31
C SER A 488 -49.27 6.40 10.15
N GLU A 489 -50.56 6.70 10.21
CA GLU A 489 -51.26 7.55 9.21
C GLU A 489 -50.70 8.98 9.17
N SER A 490 -49.93 9.38 10.19
CA SER A 490 -49.28 10.70 10.26
C SER A 490 -47.99 10.82 9.47
N MET A 491 -47.46 9.72 8.94
CA MET A 491 -46.24 9.73 8.11
C MET A 491 -46.61 9.73 6.64
N ALA A 492 -46.45 10.90 5.99
CA ALA A 492 -46.55 10.99 4.53
C ALA A 492 -45.27 10.43 3.88
N ASP A 493 -45.43 9.45 3.01
CA ASP A 493 -44.30 8.91 2.26
C ASP A 493 -43.84 9.93 1.17
N ILE A 494 -42.57 10.32 1.23
CA ILE A 494 -41.94 11.22 0.26
C ILE A 494 -42.08 10.69 -1.19
N SER A 495 -42.15 9.37 -1.36
CA SER A 495 -42.34 8.74 -2.66
C SER A 495 -43.65 9.16 -3.35
N VAL A 496 -44.70 9.44 -2.61
CA VAL A 496 -45.98 9.91 -3.13
C VAL A 496 -45.83 11.31 -3.76
N PHE A 497 -45.15 12.23 -3.07
CA PHE A 497 -44.88 13.57 -3.59
C PHE A 497 -44.00 13.53 -4.84
N ARG A 498 -42.98 12.71 -4.80
CA ARG A 498 -42.08 12.48 -5.95
C ARG A 498 -42.85 11.95 -7.16
N ALA A 499 -43.66 10.92 -6.99
CA ALA A 499 -44.47 10.33 -8.05
C ALA A 499 -45.46 11.32 -8.65
N GLN A 500 -46.11 12.18 -7.82
CA GLN A 500 -47.00 13.21 -8.28
C GLN A 500 -46.31 14.25 -9.16
N LEU A 501 -45.13 14.73 -8.76
CA LEU A 501 -44.37 15.71 -9.55
C LEU A 501 -43.87 15.13 -10.86
N VAL A 502 -43.33 13.92 -10.83
CA VAL A 502 -42.91 13.22 -12.06
C VAL A 502 -44.08 13.04 -13.03
N SER A 503 -45.26 12.63 -12.54
CA SER A 503 -46.47 12.48 -13.37
C SER A 503 -46.97 13.78 -13.99
N ARG A 504 -46.64 14.92 -13.38
CA ARG A 504 -46.93 16.30 -13.90
C ARG A 504 -45.83 16.87 -14.79
N GLY A 505 -44.79 16.03 -15.13
CA GLY A 505 -43.70 16.39 -16.02
C GLY A 505 -42.62 17.25 -15.40
N TYR A 506 -42.47 17.20 -14.08
CA TYR A 506 -41.27 17.69 -13.38
C TYR A 506 -40.19 16.62 -13.38
N GLN A 507 -38.95 17.06 -13.47
CA GLN A 507 -37.76 16.20 -13.38
C GLN A 507 -37.11 16.37 -12.02
N GLU A 508 -36.88 15.27 -11.32
CA GLU A 508 -36.09 15.28 -10.10
C GLU A 508 -34.63 15.54 -10.44
N VAL A 509 -34.00 16.41 -9.68
CA VAL A 509 -32.56 16.66 -9.75
C VAL A 509 -31.95 16.37 -8.39
N ILE A 510 -30.71 15.92 -8.40
CA ILE A 510 -29.90 15.70 -7.22
C ILE A 510 -28.65 16.56 -7.38
N THR A 511 -28.54 17.59 -6.53
CA THR A 511 -27.42 18.51 -6.59
C THR A 511 -26.47 18.30 -5.41
N TYR A 512 -25.25 18.84 -5.51
CA TYR A 512 -24.28 18.74 -4.44
C TYR A 512 -24.72 19.46 -3.17
N SER A 513 -24.42 18.87 -2.02
CA SER A 513 -24.62 19.50 -0.71
C SER A 513 -23.57 20.57 -0.40
N PHE A 514 -22.48 20.58 -1.16
CA PHE A 514 -21.41 21.58 -1.08
C PHE A 514 -21.56 22.57 -2.23
N VAL A 515 -21.53 23.86 -1.92
CA VAL A 515 -21.88 24.93 -2.86
C VAL A 515 -20.88 26.07 -2.76
N ASP A 516 -20.95 26.95 -3.77
CA ASP A 516 -20.18 28.16 -3.84
C ASP A 516 -20.65 29.17 -2.77
N PRO A 517 -19.75 29.67 -1.90
CA PRO A 517 -20.09 30.63 -0.88
C PRO A 517 -20.67 31.96 -1.43
N GLU A 518 -20.23 32.41 -2.60
CA GLU A 518 -20.76 33.62 -3.23
C GLU A 518 -22.20 33.41 -3.69
N LEU A 519 -22.47 32.30 -4.37
CA LEU A 519 -23.83 31.94 -4.80
C LEU A 519 -24.75 31.75 -3.59
N GLN A 520 -24.26 31.07 -2.54
CA GLN A 520 -25.02 30.84 -1.31
C GLN A 520 -25.40 32.17 -0.65
N SER A 521 -24.45 33.10 -0.53
CA SER A 521 -24.71 34.41 0.09
C SER A 521 -25.65 35.31 -0.75
N MET A 522 -25.65 35.14 -2.08
CA MET A 522 -26.63 35.84 -2.95
C MET A 522 -28.05 35.33 -2.77
N VAL A 523 -28.19 34.03 -2.55
CA VAL A 523 -29.52 33.40 -2.44
C VAL A 523 -30.08 33.52 -1.02
N GLU A 524 -29.27 33.39 -0.01
CA GLU A 524 -29.62 33.47 1.42
C GLU A 524 -28.59 34.33 2.18
N PRO A 525 -28.67 35.66 2.06
CA PRO A 525 -27.68 36.56 2.65
C PRO A 525 -27.71 36.61 4.18
N ASP A 526 -28.81 36.21 4.80
CA ASP A 526 -29.01 36.26 6.24
C ASP A 526 -28.54 34.97 6.96
N GLU A 527 -28.22 33.92 6.19
CA GLU A 527 -27.81 32.61 6.73
C GLU A 527 -26.29 32.41 6.58
N ALA A 528 -25.63 32.10 7.67
CA ALA A 528 -24.20 31.78 7.67
C ALA A 528 -23.99 30.28 7.40
N PRO A 529 -23.47 29.87 6.25
CA PRO A 529 -23.25 28.45 5.95
C PRO A 529 -22.03 27.91 6.70
N VAL A 530 -22.01 26.60 6.95
CA VAL A 530 -20.86 25.93 7.54
C VAL A 530 -19.76 25.75 6.47
N ALA A 531 -18.57 26.23 6.78
CA ALA A 531 -17.39 26.08 5.91
C ALA A 531 -16.75 24.70 6.08
N LEU A 532 -16.30 24.10 4.98
CA LEU A 532 -15.55 22.85 5.00
C LEU A 532 -14.07 23.12 5.32
N VAL A 533 -13.46 22.23 6.11
CA VAL A 533 -12.03 22.34 6.47
C VAL A 533 -11.13 22.05 5.27
N ASN A 534 -11.53 21.10 4.41
CA ASN A 534 -10.77 20.63 3.26
C ASN A 534 -11.68 20.46 2.03
N PRO A 535 -12.19 21.56 1.42
CA PRO A 535 -13.07 21.47 0.29
C PRO A 535 -12.36 20.89 -0.95
N ILE A 536 -13.12 20.21 -1.81
CA ILE A 536 -12.61 19.66 -3.08
C ILE A 536 -12.16 20.80 -4.02
N SER A 537 -12.91 21.93 -4.00
CA SER A 537 -12.59 23.14 -4.75
C SER A 537 -13.19 24.36 -4.04
N SER A 538 -12.73 25.56 -4.40
CA SER A 538 -13.22 26.80 -3.78
C SER A 538 -14.70 27.07 -3.99
N ASP A 539 -15.25 26.65 -5.13
CA ASP A 539 -16.66 26.73 -5.51
C ASP A 539 -17.55 25.64 -4.86
N MET A 540 -16.97 24.80 -3.99
CA MET A 540 -17.65 23.76 -3.22
C MET A 540 -17.20 23.82 -1.74
N SER A 541 -17.02 25.02 -1.19
CA SER A 541 -16.36 25.21 0.10
C SER A 541 -17.30 25.39 1.29
N VAL A 542 -18.61 25.50 1.06
CA VAL A 542 -19.60 25.61 2.15
C VAL A 542 -20.74 24.62 1.98
N MET A 543 -21.39 24.25 3.09
CA MET A 543 -22.59 23.42 3.07
C MET A 543 -23.82 24.28 2.72
N ARG A 544 -24.71 23.76 1.86
CA ARG A 544 -25.92 24.45 1.45
C ARG A 544 -26.89 24.62 2.63
N THR A 545 -27.45 25.81 2.80
CA THR A 545 -28.51 26.12 3.75
C THR A 545 -29.89 25.94 3.14
N SER A 546 -29.99 25.97 1.79
CA SER A 546 -31.21 25.68 1.03
C SER A 546 -30.92 24.90 -0.25
N LEU A 547 -31.98 24.49 -0.96
CA LEU A 547 -31.89 23.81 -2.25
C LEU A 547 -31.76 24.79 -3.45
N TRP A 548 -31.88 26.09 -3.20
CA TRP A 548 -31.97 27.10 -4.27
C TRP A 548 -30.68 27.25 -5.07
N SER A 549 -29.53 27.19 -4.42
CA SER A 549 -28.23 27.29 -5.10
C SER A 549 -28.07 26.19 -6.16
N GLY A 550 -28.41 24.95 -5.83
CA GLY A 550 -28.38 23.81 -6.73
C GLY A 550 -29.42 23.89 -7.86
N LEU A 551 -30.66 24.26 -7.55
CA LEU A 551 -31.73 24.39 -8.54
C LEU A 551 -31.45 25.52 -9.53
N LEU A 552 -30.96 26.68 -9.09
CA LEU A 552 -30.59 27.80 -9.95
C LEU A 552 -29.41 27.46 -10.87
N ALA A 553 -28.38 26.81 -10.33
CA ALA A 553 -27.26 26.36 -11.14
C ALA A 553 -27.69 25.34 -12.20
N THR A 554 -28.55 24.38 -11.83
CA THR A 554 -29.12 23.39 -12.76
C THR A 554 -29.98 24.07 -13.85
N ALA A 555 -30.82 25.02 -13.48
CA ALA A 555 -31.63 25.77 -14.46
C ALA A 555 -30.75 26.57 -15.42
N SER A 556 -29.78 27.31 -14.93
CA SER A 556 -28.81 28.06 -15.73
C SER A 556 -28.04 27.16 -16.70
N HIS A 557 -27.57 26.00 -16.21
CA HIS A 557 -26.89 25.01 -17.04
C HIS A 557 -27.75 24.53 -18.21
N ASN A 558 -29.03 24.27 -17.99
CA ASN A 558 -29.95 23.78 -19.01
C ASN A 558 -30.34 24.92 -19.99
N LEU A 559 -30.60 26.11 -19.48
CA LEU A 559 -30.91 27.28 -20.35
C LEU A 559 -29.75 27.62 -21.29
N ASN A 560 -28.50 27.57 -20.79
CA ASN A 560 -27.29 27.77 -21.60
C ASN A 560 -27.12 26.72 -22.71
N ARG A 561 -27.78 25.54 -22.55
CA ARG A 561 -27.84 24.46 -23.54
C ARG A 561 -29.13 24.51 -24.40
N GLN A 562 -29.77 25.64 -24.44
CA GLN A 562 -30.98 25.90 -25.28
C GLN A 562 -32.21 25.07 -24.87
N GLN A 563 -32.24 24.58 -23.62
CA GLN A 563 -33.45 23.99 -23.06
C GLN A 563 -34.36 25.12 -22.57
N SER A 564 -35.29 25.55 -23.45
CA SER A 564 -36.13 26.71 -23.19
C SER A 564 -37.23 26.46 -22.15
N ARG A 565 -37.45 25.23 -21.73
CA ARG A 565 -38.45 24.82 -20.75
C ARG A 565 -37.83 23.92 -19.68
N VAL A 566 -37.72 24.45 -18.48
CA VAL A 566 -37.14 23.74 -17.30
C VAL A 566 -38.21 23.60 -16.23
N ARG A 567 -38.50 22.39 -15.79
CA ARG A 567 -39.39 22.06 -14.67
C ARG A 567 -38.67 21.03 -13.81
N ILE A 568 -38.05 21.48 -12.76
CA ILE A 568 -37.20 20.65 -11.92
C ILE A 568 -37.62 20.75 -10.45
N PHE A 569 -37.36 19.71 -9.68
CA PHE A 569 -37.51 19.72 -8.23
C PHE A 569 -36.40 18.91 -7.58
N GLU A 570 -36.13 19.18 -6.32
CA GLU A 570 -35.21 18.44 -5.49
C GLU A 570 -35.81 18.20 -4.11
N ILE A 571 -35.59 17.01 -3.58
CA ILE A 571 -35.83 16.65 -2.19
C ILE A 571 -34.47 16.31 -1.61
N GLY A 572 -33.96 17.14 -0.70
CA GLY A 572 -32.62 17.00 -0.20
C GLY A 572 -32.42 17.61 1.18
N GLN A 573 -31.30 17.26 1.80
CA GLN A 573 -30.94 17.81 3.09
C GLN A 573 -30.31 19.19 2.95
N CYS A 574 -30.66 20.09 3.88
CA CYS A 574 -30.05 21.39 4.09
C CYS A 574 -29.43 21.43 5.50
N PHE A 575 -28.40 22.24 5.66
CA PHE A 575 -27.53 22.22 6.85
C PHE A 575 -27.50 23.63 7.45
N LEU A 576 -28.12 23.79 8.62
CA LEU A 576 -28.18 25.06 9.32
C LEU A 576 -27.38 24.97 10.62
N PRO A 577 -26.46 25.91 10.88
CA PRO A 577 -25.77 25.96 12.16
C PRO A 577 -26.75 26.25 13.29
N THR A 578 -26.56 25.63 14.45
CA THR A 578 -27.39 25.82 15.65
C THR A 578 -26.57 25.55 16.90
N ASP A 579 -26.88 26.28 17.96
CA ASP A 579 -26.34 26.04 19.31
C ASP A 579 -27.12 24.98 20.09
N ASP A 580 -28.29 24.57 19.59
CA ASP A 580 -29.23 23.67 20.28
C ASP A 580 -28.96 22.17 20.04
N SER A 581 -27.95 21.80 19.28
CA SER A 581 -27.58 20.40 19.03
C SER A 581 -26.12 20.11 19.38
N ASP A 582 -25.85 18.90 19.87
CA ASP A 582 -24.48 18.43 20.19
C ASP A 582 -23.54 18.47 18.98
N SER A 583 -24.09 18.40 17.78
CA SER A 583 -23.31 18.46 16.51
C SER A 583 -23.10 19.89 16.00
N GLY A 584 -23.71 20.90 16.61
CA GLY A 584 -23.73 22.29 16.13
C GLY A 584 -24.48 22.49 14.82
N LEU A 585 -25.29 21.49 14.38
CA LEU A 585 -25.98 21.48 13.09
C LEU A 585 -27.40 20.91 13.20
N VAL A 586 -28.34 21.54 12.50
CA VAL A 586 -29.63 20.94 12.15
C VAL A 586 -29.60 20.51 10.68
N GLN A 587 -29.99 19.26 10.46
CA GLN A 587 -30.11 18.68 9.10
C GLN A 587 -31.60 18.48 8.83
N SER A 588 -32.18 19.34 7.99
CA SER A 588 -33.57 19.25 7.60
C SER A 588 -33.71 18.73 6.15
N THR A 589 -34.67 17.82 5.95
CA THR A 589 -35.04 17.41 4.59
C THR A 589 -36.02 18.46 4.03
N ASN A 590 -35.57 19.16 3.01
CA ASN A 590 -36.33 20.22 2.36
C ASN A 590 -36.79 19.78 0.95
N PHE A 591 -37.85 20.38 0.52
CA PHE A 591 -38.41 20.22 -0.80
C PHE A 591 -38.45 21.59 -1.48
N ALA A 592 -37.94 21.67 -2.71
CA ALA A 592 -38.00 22.87 -3.56
C ALA A 592 -38.17 22.50 -5.02
N GLY A 593 -38.81 23.38 -5.76
CA GLY A 593 -39.02 23.24 -7.21
C GLY A 593 -38.79 24.53 -7.95
N LEU A 594 -38.34 24.45 -9.20
CA LEU A 594 -38.09 25.57 -10.08
C LEU A 594 -38.73 25.32 -11.45
N VAL A 595 -39.45 26.31 -11.94
CA VAL A 595 -40.06 26.31 -13.27
C VAL A 595 -39.60 27.52 -14.07
N CYS A 596 -39.25 27.29 -15.34
CA CYS A 596 -38.84 28.34 -16.26
C CYS A 596 -39.30 28.01 -17.69
N GLY A 597 -39.69 29.00 -18.45
CA GLY A 597 -40.08 28.86 -19.84
C GLY A 597 -41.60 28.71 -20.05
N ALA A 598 -41.99 28.08 -21.15
CA ALA A 598 -43.38 27.94 -21.53
C ALA A 598 -44.15 26.96 -20.64
N ARG A 599 -45.44 27.25 -20.38
CA ARG A 599 -46.33 26.36 -19.61
C ARG A 599 -46.44 24.98 -20.24
N GLU A 600 -46.61 24.93 -21.57
CA GLU A 600 -46.76 23.69 -22.32
C GLU A 600 -45.51 23.34 -23.14
N PRO A 601 -45.26 22.06 -23.42
CA PRO A 601 -44.23 21.70 -24.37
C PRO A 601 -44.53 22.24 -25.76
N VAL A 602 -43.50 22.43 -26.57
CA VAL A 602 -43.65 22.91 -27.95
C VAL A 602 -44.51 21.91 -28.73
N SER A 603 -45.68 22.38 -29.17
CA SER A 603 -46.60 21.60 -29.99
C SER A 603 -47.26 22.51 -31.04
N TRP A 604 -47.87 21.91 -32.05
CA TRP A 604 -48.58 22.64 -33.10
C TRP A 604 -49.84 23.41 -32.61
N SER A 605 -50.42 22.97 -31.47
CA SER A 605 -51.61 23.54 -30.84
C SER A 605 -51.32 24.28 -29.53
N GLY A 606 -50.10 24.25 -29.04
CA GLY A 606 -49.72 24.80 -27.73
C GLY A 606 -49.63 26.34 -27.73
N SER A 607 -50.03 26.96 -26.61
CA SER A 607 -49.83 28.40 -26.39
C SER A 607 -48.37 28.69 -26.06
N LYS A 608 -47.87 29.87 -26.46
CA LYS A 608 -46.51 30.33 -26.09
C LYS A 608 -46.50 31.13 -24.79
N GLU A 609 -47.51 30.97 -23.94
CA GLU A 609 -47.58 31.67 -22.67
C GLU A 609 -46.48 31.21 -21.72
N SER A 610 -45.82 32.15 -21.07
CA SER A 610 -44.81 31.86 -20.07
C SER A 610 -45.46 31.19 -18.85
N CYS A 611 -44.76 30.22 -18.27
CA CYS A 611 -45.17 29.56 -17.02
C CYS A 611 -44.93 30.52 -15.86
N LEU A 612 -46.01 30.90 -15.19
CA LEU A 612 -45.96 31.63 -13.94
C LEU A 612 -46.39 30.69 -12.80
N LEU A 613 -45.96 30.97 -11.57
CA LEU A 613 -46.24 30.12 -10.42
C LEU A 613 -47.75 29.85 -10.22
N TYR A 614 -48.57 30.88 -10.40
CA TYR A 614 -50.02 30.75 -10.27
C TYR A 614 -50.74 30.15 -11.49
N THR A 615 -50.01 29.90 -12.60
CA THR A 615 -50.54 29.20 -13.78
C THR A 615 -50.01 27.77 -13.89
N SER A 616 -49.19 27.35 -12.94
CA SER A 616 -48.70 25.98 -12.80
C SER A 616 -49.74 25.14 -12.04
N ASP A 617 -50.07 23.95 -12.55
CA ASP A 617 -50.97 23.02 -11.90
C ASP A 617 -50.54 22.66 -10.48
N ALA A 618 -49.23 22.67 -10.22
CA ALA A 618 -48.68 22.45 -8.87
C ALA A 618 -48.96 23.61 -7.89
N ALA A 619 -49.09 24.86 -8.41
CA ALA A 619 -49.36 26.02 -7.57
C ALA A 619 -50.85 26.10 -7.16
N ASP A 620 -51.75 25.60 -7.97
CA ASP A 620 -53.20 25.60 -7.65
C ASP A 620 -53.55 24.55 -6.60
N GLU A 621 -52.82 23.46 -6.51
CA GLU A 621 -53.00 22.44 -5.48
C GLU A 621 -52.38 22.83 -4.12
N LEU A 622 -51.31 23.61 -4.08
CA LEU A 622 -50.73 24.16 -2.86
C LEU A 622 -51.59 25.22 -2.18
N ARG A 623 -52.58 25.78 -2.86
CA ARG A 623 -53.56 26.71 -2.28
C ARG A 623 -54.72 26.00 -1.57
N SER A 624 -54.83 24.69 -1.74
CA SER A 624 -55.94 23.91 -1.16
C SER A 624 -55.50 23.03 0.03
N VAL A 625 -54.28 23.22 0.58
CA VAL A 625 -53.81 22.55 1.80
C VAL A 625 -53.69 23.54 2.94
#